data_da841b7235b60c464eeb71ba191d1cc9
#
_entry.id   da841b7235b60c464eeb71ba191d1cc9
#
_cell.length_a   1.000
_cell.length_b   1.000
_cell.length_c   1.000
_cell.angle_alpha   90.00
_cell.angle_beta   90.00
_cell.angle_gamma   90.00
#
_symmetry.space_group_name_H-M   'P 1'
#
loop_
_entity.id
_entity.type
_entity.pdbx_description
1 polymer ?
#
loop_
_entity_poly.entity_id
_entity_poly.type
_entity_poly.pdbx_seq_one_letter_code
_entity_poly.pdbx_strand_id
1 'polypeptide(L)'
;PYMVLATQNPIENEGTYPLPEAQLDRFLFKLLIEFPSLEELKQIMHLTVEGQQEQIQPVLTAGDLMEMRQVVRDIPVSAAVEEYALALVIGTHPDSEYAVKEVKQYVLEGASPRAAQAILLTAKARALLDGRYNVSFDDIDDVAKAALRHRLALNFDALSENIVADTIIAALQEALNLSLIHI
;
A
#
# COMPACT_ATOMS: atom_id res chain seq x y z
N PRO A 1 -11.82 -17.81 7.10
CA PRO A 1 -11.12 -16.71 6.44
C PRO A 1 -10.00 -17.26 5.55
N TYR A 2 -9.76 -16.62 4.43
CA TYR A 2 -8.60 -16.91 3.58
C TYR A 2 -7.92 -15.59 3.20
N MET A 3 -6.62 -15.65 2.93
CA MET A 3 -5.82 -14.54 2.43
C MET A 3 -5.11 -14.99 1.16
N VAL A 4 -5.13 -14.15 0.13
CA VAL A 4 -4.45 -14.40 -1.14
C VAL A 4 -3.14 -13.61 -1.15
N LEU A 5 -2.03 -14.33 -1.31
CA LEU A 5 -0.71 -13.76 -1.58
C LEU A 5 -0.33 -14.17 -2.99
N ALA A 6 0.02 -13.19 -3.82
CA ALA A 6 0.51 -13.40 -5.18
C ALA A 6 1.88 -12.77 -5.33
N THR A 7 2.76 -13.43 -6.05
CA THR A 7 4.09 -12.91 -6.41
C THR A 7 4.18 -12.66 -7.90
N GLN A 8 4.86 -11.59 -8.29
CA GLN A 8 5.22 -11.30 -9.67
C GLN A 8 6.74 -11.15 -9.75
N ASN A 9 7.35 -11.77 -10.74
CA ASN A 9 8.74 -11.51 -11.08
C ASN A 9 8.76 -10.56 -12.29
N PRO A 10 9.22 -9.30 -12.13
CA PRO A 10 9.22 -8.33 -13.22
C PRO A 10 10.19 -8.69 -14.36
N ILE A 11 11.13 -9.61 -14.14
CA ILE A 11 12.13 -10.03 -15.13
C ILE A 11 11.55 -11.06 -16.12
N GLU A 12 10.52 -11.81 -15.72
CA GLU A 12 9.92 -12.89 -16.53
C GLU A 12 8.74 -12.37 -17.39
N ASN A 13 8.93 -11.28 -18.12
CA ASN A 13 7.86 -10.74 -18.99
C ASN A 13 7.66 -11.52 -20.30
N GLU A 14 8.53 -12.48 -20.64
CA GLU A 14 8.35 -13.32 -21.81
C GLU A 14 7.43 -14.51 -21.48
N GLY A 15 6.19 -14.44 -21.94
CA GLY A 15 5.22 -15.54 -21.84
C GLY A 15 4.19 -15.42 -20.69
N THR A 16 4.24 -14.39 -19.85
CA THR A 16 3.24 -14.14 -18.81
C THR A 16 2.44 -12.88 -19.14
N TYR A 17 1.10 -12.99 -19.12
CA TYR A 17 0.24 -11.81 -19.21
C TYR A 17 0.18 -11.14 -17.82
N PRO A 18 0.46 -9.84 -17.70
CA PRO A 18 0.24 -9.12 -16.45
C PRO A 18 -1.24 -9.19 -16.07
N LEU A 19 -1.53 -9.22 -14.78
CA LEU A 19 -2.92 -9.14 -14.31
C LEU A 19 -3.54 -7.81 -14.79
N PRO A 20 -4.77 -7.85 -15.32
CA PRO A 20 -5.48 -6.62 -15.65
C PRO A 20 -5.60 -5.69 -14.44
N GLU A 21 -5.56 -4.38 -14.67
CA GLU A 21 -5.63 -3.34 -13.61
C GLU A 21 -6.84 -3.53 -12.69
N ALA A 22 -8.01 -3.87 -13.25
CA ALA A 22 -9.23 -4.15 -12.49
C ALA A 22 -9.10 -5.37 -11.53
N GLN A 23 -8.17 -6.29 -11.79
CA GLN A 23 -7.86 -7.39 -10.89
C GLN A 23 -6.82 -6.98 -9.85
N LEU A 24 -5.82 -6.19 -10.24
CA LEU A 24 -4.82 -5.64 -9.31
C LEU A 24 -5.47 -4.73 -8.26
N ASP A 25 -6.45 -3.91 -8.64
CA ASP A 25 -7.19 -3.03 -7.73
C ASP A 25 -7.90 -3.78 -6.57
N ARG A 26 -8.13 -5.08 -6.71
CA ARG A 26 -8.74 -5.93 -5.67
C ARG A 26 -7.76 -6.37 -4.58
N PHE A 27 -6.45 -6.30 -4.84
CA PHE A 27 -5.44 -6.59 -3.82
C PHE A 27 -5.34 -5.43 -2.83
N LEU A 28 -5.21 -5.77 -1.55
CA LEU A 28 -5.11 -4.77 -0.49
C LEU A 28 -3.85 -3.91 -0.65
N PHE A 29 -2.70 -4.57 -0.83
CA PHE A 29 -1.38 -3.98 -0.94
C PHE A 29 -0.60 -4.54 -2.12
N LYS A 30 0.28 -3.73 -2.69
CA LYS A 30 1.42 -4.16 -3.49
C LYS A 30 2.70 -3.82 -2.73
N LEU A 31 3.42 -4.86 -2.32
CA LEU A 31 4.71 -4.73 -1.65
C LEU A 31 5.84 -4.83 -2.67
N LEU A 32 6.86 -4.02 -2.50
CA LEU A 32 8.11 -4.10 -3.26
C LEU A 32 9.13 -4.84 -2.40
N ILE A 33 9.69 -5.90 -2.95
CA ILE A 33 10.74 -6.69 -2.29
C ILE A 33 12.03 -6.39 -3.02
N GLU A 34 13.00 -5.84 -2.29
CA GLU A 34 14.33 -5.56 -2.81
C GLU A 34 15.17 -6.84 -2.86
N PHE A 35 16.25 -6.78 -3.64
CA PHE A 35 17.21 -7.87 -3.65
C PHE A 35 17.88 -7.99 -2.27
N PRO A 36 18.03 -9.22 -1.73
CA PRO A 36 18.56 -9.41 -0.39
C PRO A 36 20.00 -8.86 -0.26
N SER A 37 20.31 -8.32 0.91
CA SER A 37 21.68 -7.96 1.30
C SER A 37 22.57 -9.20 1.38
N LEU A 38 23.89 -9.00 1.43
CA LEU A 38 24.84 -10.10 1.57
C LEU A 38 24.57 -10.95 2.82
N GLU A 39 24.16 -10.31 3.92
CA GLU A 39 23.89 -11.00 5.17
C GLU A 39 22.62 -11.85 5.11
N GLU A 40 21.57 -11.31 4.52
CA GLU A 40 20.32 -12.04 4.25
C GLU A 40 20.55 -13.21 3.27
N LEU A 41 21.38 -13.01 2.23
CA LEU A 41 21.75 -14.09 1.32
C LEU A 41 22.48 -15.23 2.04
N LYS A 42 23.37 -14.93 2.98
CA LYS A 42 24.04 -15.96 3.80
C LYS A 42 23.01 -16.75 4.61
N GLN A 43 22.04 -16.06 5.25
CA GLN A 43 20.98 -16.73 6.00
C GLN A 43 20.12 -17.63 5.09
N ILE A 44 19.76 -17.14 3.89
CA ILE A 44 19.03 -17.94 2.90
C ILE A 44 19.82 -19.20 2.53
N MET A 45 21.15 -19.10 2.32
CA MET A 45 22.00 -20.25 2.00
C MET A 45 22.04 -21.26 3.16
N HIS A 46 22.20 -20.81 4.39
CA HIS A 46 22.13 -21.70 5.56
C HIS A 46 20.81 -22.45 5.66
N LEU A 47 19.70 -21.77 5.45
CA LEU A 47 18.35 -22.37 5.51
C LEU A 47 18.11 -23.37 4.37
N THR A 48 18.55 -23.04 3.14
CA THR A 48 18.17 -23.80 1.95
C THR A 48 19.20 -24.88 1.57
N VAL A 49 20.48 -24.61 1.72
CA VAL A 49 21.57 -25.52 1.31
C VAL A 49 21.95 -26.45 2.45
N GLU A 50 21.97 -25.95 3.69
CA GLU A 50 22.33 -26.76 4.88
C GLU A 50 21.13 -27.50 5.46
N GLY A 51 19.92 -27.28 4.94
CA GLY A 51 18.72 -28.06 5.28
C GLY A 51 18.19 -27.84 6.70
N GLN A 52 18.48 -26.70 7.32
CA GLN A 52 17.89 -26.32 8.59
C GLN A 52 16.42 -25.92 8.37
N GLN A 53 15.53 -26.88 8.35
CA GLN A 53 14.10 -26.62 8.33
C GLN A 53 13.62 -26.35 9.77
N GLU A 54 13.34 -25.11 10.09
CA GLU A 54 12.60 -24.78 11.31
C GLU A 54 11.17 -25.28 11.16
N GLN A 55 10.69 -26.04 12.16
CA GLN A 55 9.29 -26.44 12.24
C GLN A 55 8.44 -25.23 12.65
N ILE A 56 7.72 -24.67 11.70
CA ILE A 56 6.77 -23.59 11.97
C ILE A 56 5.57 -24.14 12.73
N GLN A 57 5.34 -23.61 13.93
CA GLN A 57 4.18 -23.95 14.75
C GLN A 57 3.07 -22.90 14.56
N PRO A 58 1.80 -23.30 14.47
CA PRO A 58 0.69 -22.36 14.41
C PRO A 58 0.60 -21.57 15.73
N VAL A 59 0.56 -20.24 15.65
CA VAL A 59 0.47 -19.33 16.80
C VAL A 59 -0.93 -18.75 17.00
N LEU A 60 -1.81 -18.87 16.00
CA LEU A 60 -3.16 -18.33 16.02
C LEU A 60 -4.15 -19.35 15.42
N THR A 61 -5.37 -19.32 15.92
CA THR A 61 -6.50 -20.06 15.32
C THR A 61 -7.28 -19.18 14.34
N ALA A 62 -8.16 -19.78 13.53
CA ALA A 62 -9.08 -19.04 12.69
C ALA A 62 -10.04 -18.15 13.51
N GLY A 63 -10.39 -18.57 14.72
CA GLY A 63 -11.21 -17.79 15.67
C GLY A 63 -10.50 -16.51 16.08
N ASP A 64 -9.24 -16.62 16.50
CA ASP A 64 -8.41 -15.47 16.90
C ASP A 64 -8.29 -14.45 15.77
N LEU A 65 -8.10 -14.90 14.52
CA LEU A 65 -8.04 -14.02 13.35
C LEU A 65 -9.36 -13.28 13.10
N MET A 66 -10.50 -13.93 13.33
CA MET A 66 -11.81 -13.29 13.17
C MET A 66 -12.05 -12.23 14.26
N GLU A 67 -11.65 -12.51 15.47
CA GLU A 67 -11.72 -11.58 16.59
C GLU A 67 -10.81 -10.37 16.37
N MET A 68 -9.55 -10.59 15.98
CA MET A 68 -8.62 -9.51 15.61
C MET A 68 -9.18 -8.61 14.51
N ARG A 69 -9.81 -9.19 13.48
CA ARG A 69 -10.44 -8.39 12.41
C ARG A 69 -11.57 -7.51 12.92
N GLN A 70 -12.33 -7.98 13.91
CA GLN A 70 -13.38 -7.17 14.52
C GLN A 70 -12.77 -6.03 15.33
N VAL A 71 -11.76 -6.29 16.15
CA VAL A 71 -11.04 -5.28 16.92
C VAL A 71 -10.49 -4.17 16.01
N VAL A 72 -9.85 -4.53 14.87
CA VAL A 72 -9.39 -3.54 13.89
C VAL A 72 -10.52 -2.66 13.37
N ARG A 73 -11.69 -3.24 13.08
CA ARG A 73 -12.85 -2.48 12.57
C ARG A 73 -13.37 -1.46 13.58
N ASP A 74 -13.32 -1.81 14.86
CA ASP A 74 -13.85 -1.00 15.95
C ASP A 74 -12.97 0.21 16.32
N ILE A 75 -11.73 0.29 15.77
CA ILE A 75 -10.85 1.44 15.94
C ILE A 75 -11.49 2.69 15.32
N PRO A 76 -11.68 3.77 16.10
CA PRO A 76 -12.24 5.01 15.57
C PRO A 76 -11.25 5.75 14.67
N VAL A 77 -11.82 6.48 13.71
CA VAL A 77 -11.10 7.43 12.85
C VAL A 77 -11.78 8.77 13.03
N SER A 78 -11.02 9.83 13.27
CA SER A 78 -11.57 11.18 13.34
C SER A 78 -11.97 11.66 11.93
N ALA A 79 -12.93 12.58 11.83
CA ALA A 79 -13.38 13.13 10.56
C ALA A 79 -12.19 13.74 9.76
N ALA A 80 -11.30 14.46 10.42
CA ALA A 80 -10.13 15.06 9.77
C ALA A 80 -9.18 14.04 9.16
N VAL A 81 -8.93 12.92 9.85
CA VAL A 81 -8.06 11.83 9.33
C VAL A 81 -8.77 11.10 8.19
N GLU A 82 -10.09 10.90 8.28
CA GLU A 82 -10.88 10.30 7.19
C GLU A 82 -10.86 11.20 5.96
N GLU A 83 -11.10 12.50 6.11
CA GLU A 83 -11.03 13.48 5.01
C GLU A 83 -9.66 13.50 4.35
N TYR A 84 -8.58 13.42 5.13
CA TYR A 84 -7.23 13.32 4.60
C TYR A 84 -7.01 12.07 3.73
N ALA A 85 -7.45 10.90 4.22
CA ALA A 85 -7.35 9.66 3.45
C ALA A 85 -8.16 9.72 2.15
N LEU A 86 -9.35 10.34 2.19
CA LEU A 86 -10.17 10.55 1.00
C LEU A 86 -9.55 11.56 0.04
N ALA A 87 -8.98 12.66 0.55
CA ALA A 87 -8.27 13.66 -0.25
C ALA A 87 -7.06 13.06 -0.97
N LEU A 88 -6.30 12.17 -0.32
CA LEU A 88 -5.23 11.40 -0.96
C LEU A 88 -5.74 10.61 -2.16
N VAL A 89 -6.85 9.89 -2.02
CA VAL A 89 -7.41 9.08 -3.11
C VAL A 89 -7.96 9.96 -4.24
N ILE A 90 -8.74 10.99 -3.91
CA ILE A 90 -9.27 11.94 -4.88
C ILE A 90 -8.14 12.69 -5.59
N GLY A 91 -7.10 13.05 -4.85
CA GLY A 91 -5.92 13.76 -5.37
C GLY A 91 -5.10 12.95 -6.38
N THR A 92 -5.31 11.62 -6.48
CA THR A 92 -4.68 10.80 -7.52
C THR A 92 -5.30 11.01 -8.92
N HIS A 93 -6.47 11.66 -9.03
CA HIS A 93 -7.12 11.93 -10.30
C HIS A 93 -6.66 13.26 -10.87
N PRO A 94 -6.20 13.33 -12.14
CA PRO A 94 -5.63 14.55 -12.75
C PRO A 94 -6.57 15.76 -12.74
N ASP A 95 -7.88 15.53 -12.83
CA ASP A 95 -8.91 16.60 -12.87
C ASP A 95 -9.33 17.08 -11.48
N SER A 96 -8.78 16.48 -10.41
CA SER A 96 -9.10 16.84 -9.03
C SER A 96 -8.48 18.18 -8.62
N GLU A 97 -9.20 18.92 -7.76
CA GLU A 97 -8.66 20.12 -7.09
C GLU A 97 -7.49 19.80 -6.15
N TYR A 98 -7.43 18.58 -5.61
CA TYR A 98 -6.35 18.09 -4.75
C TYR A 98 -5.15 17.59 -5.56
N ALA A 99 -5.25 17.51 -6.90
CA ALA A 99 -4.18 16.96 -7.73
C ALA A 99 -2.97 17.90 -7.79
N VAL A 100 -1.82 17.38 -7.38
CA VAL A 100 -0.52 18.05 -7.53
C VAL A 100 -0.05 18.02 -8.97
N LYS A 101 1.03 18.77 -9.27
CA LYS A 101 1.59 18.87 -10.62
C LYS A 101 1.97 17.49 -11.18
N GLU A 102 2.58 16.66 -10.36
CA GLU A 102 3.04 15.32 -10.74
C GLU A 102 1.86 14.41 -11.13
N VAL A 103 0.72 14.51 -10.43
CA VAL A 103 -0.49 13.79 -10.80
C VAL A 103 -1.02 14.26 -12.15
N LYS A 104 -1.15 15.58 -12.36
CA LYS A 104 -1.65 16.16 -13.60
C LYS A 104 -0.77 15.86 -14.81
N GLN A 105 0.53 15.70 -14.60
CA GLN A 105 1.50 15.44 -15.65
C GLN A 105 1.64 13.93 -15.97
N TYR A 106 1.61 13.06 -14.97
CA TYR A 106 2.07 11.67 -15.13
C TYR A 106 0.97 10.61 -14.92
N VAL A 107 -0.16 10.94 -14.30
CA VAL A 107 -1.24 9.98 -14.08
C VAL A 107 -2.25 10.05 -15.22
N LEU A 108 -2.57 8.89 -15.78
CA LEU A 108 -3.63 8.72 -16.77
C LEU A 108 -4.97 8.46 -16.07
N GLU A 109 -4.98 7.57 -15.08
CA GLU A 109 -6.15 7.20 -14.28
C GLU A 109 -5.77 7.04 -12.82
N GLY A 110 -6.55 7.67 -11.94
CA GLY A 110 -6.36 7.64 -10.49
C GLY A 110 -6.97 6.41 -9.83
N ALA A 111 -6.75 6.29 -8.53
CA ALA A 111 -7.15 5.14 -7.74
C ALA A 111 -8.67 5.08 -7.50
N SER A 112 -9.23 3.88 -7.52
CA SER A 112 -10.65 3.62 -7.25
C SER A 112 -11.00 3.83 -5.75
N PRO A 113 -12.29 3.91 -5.39
CA PRO A 113 -12.72 3.98 -3.97
C PRO A 113 -12.22 2.83 -3.09
N ARG A 114 -11.83 1.69 -3.68
CA ARG A 114 -11.18 0.58 -2.93
C ARG A 114 -9.87 1.01 -2.29
N ALA A 115 -9.17 1.98 -2.86
CA ALA A 115 -7.97 2.53 -2.27
C ALA A 115 -8.25 3.18 -0.90
N ALA A 116 -9.31 3.98 -0.79
CA ALA A 116 -9.71 4.60 0.49
C ALA A 116 -10.06 3.53 1.53
N GLN A 117 -10.79 2.48 1.13
CA GLN A 117 -11.10 1.35 2.01
C GLN A 117 -9.84 0.63 2.48
N ALA A 118 -8.87 0.41 1.57
CA ALA A 118 -7.59 -0.22 1.90
C ALA A 118 -6.79 0.64 2.89
N ILE A 119 -6.64 1.93 2.60
CA ILE A 119 -5.90 2.87 3.46
C ILE A 119 -6.52 2.91 4.86
N LEU A 120 -7.81 3.19 4.98
CA LEU A 120 -8.48 3.31 6.28
C LEU A 120 -8.42 2.01 7.09
N LEU A 121 -8.65 0.86 6.46
CA LEU A 121 -8.62 -0.42 7.16
C LEU A 121 -7.21 -0.75 7.67
N THR A 122 -6.20 -0.49 6.86
CA THR A 122 -4.81 -0.82 7.22
C THR A 122 -4.19 0.20 8.17
N ALA A 123 -4.57 1.47 8.09
CA ALA A 123 -4.19 2.49 9.08
C ALA A 123 -4.75 2.17 10.48
N LYS A 124 -5.98 1.63 10.59
CA LYS A 124 -6.52 1.11 11.86
C LYS A 124 -5.65 -0.01 12.43
N ALA A 125 -5.24 -0.96 11.58
CA ALA A 125 -4.36 -2.04 12.01
C ALA A 125 -2.96 -1.50 12.41
N ARG A 126 -2.43 -0.51 11.69
CA ARG A 126 -1.16 0.14 12.00
C ARG A 126 -1.19 0.82 13.37
N ALA A 127 -2.24 1.58 13.67
CA ALA A 127 -2.43 2.21 14.97
C ALA A 127 -2.45 1.18 16.11
N LEU A 128 -3.16 0.05 15.93
CA LEU A 128 -3.20 -1.03 16.92
C LEU A 128 -1.84 -1.68 17.14
N LEU A 129 -1.05 -1.92 16.09
CA LEU A 129 0.30 -2.47 16.20
C LEU A 129 1.22 -1.57 17.02
N ASP A 130 0.99 -0.25 16.99
CA ASP A 130 1.69 0.74 17.82
C ASP A 130 1.06 0.93 19.22
N GLY A 131 0.06 0.12 19.58
CA GLY A 131 -0.63 0.19 20.86
C GLY A 131 -1.57 1.38 21.01
N ARG A 132 -1.98 2.02 19.91
CA ARG A 132 -2.91 3.15 19.89
C ARG A 132 -4.31 2.71 19.51
N TYR A 133 -5.32 3.38 20.07
CA TYR A 133 -6.73 3.09 19.85
C TYR A 133 -7.43 4.15 18.99
N ASN A 134 -6.67 4.92 18.22
CA ASN A 134 -7.14 5.90 17.24
C ASN A 134 -6.13 6.03 16.11
N VAL A 135 -6.64 6.31 14.91
CA VAL A 135 -5.81 6.51 13.72
C VAL A 135 -5.29 7.93 13.67
N SER A 136 -4.02 8.10 13.32
CA SER A 136 -3.35 9.38 13.06
C SER A 136 -3.14 9.62 11.56
N PHE A 137 -2.72 10.82 11.18
CA PHE A 137 -2.29 11.15 9.81
C PHE A 137 -1.08 10.29 9.40
N ASP A 138 -0.13 10.09 10.31
CA ASP A 138 1.06 9.26 10.06
C ASP A 138 0.70 7.81 9.70
N ASP A 139 -0.36 7.25 10.32
CA ASP A 139 -0.82 5.90 9.98
C ASP A 139 -1.36 5.82 8.55
N ILE A 140 -2.00 6.88 8.07
CA ILE A 140 -2.44 6.98 6.68
C ILE A 140 -1.24 7.06 5.75
N ASP A 141 -0.25 7.91 6.08
CA ASP A 141 0.95 8.09 5.27
C ASP A 141 1.79 6.83 5.16
N ASP A 142 1.95 6.08 6.25
CA ASP A 142 2.71 4.83 6.30
C ASP A 142 2.15 3.76 5.34
N VAL A 143 0.82 3.69 5.20
CA VAL A 143 0.17 2.65 4.38
C VAL A 143 -0.14 3.10 2.95
N ALA A 144 -0.14 4.41 2.68
CA ALA A 144 -0.62 5.00 1.43
C ALA A 144 0.12 4.45 0.19
N LYS A 145 1.45 4.39 0.23
CA LYS A 145 2.25 3.89 -0.91
C LYS A 145 1.91 2.45 -1.25
N ALA A 146 1.86 1.56 -0.26
CA ALA A 146 1.55 0.16 -0.47
C ALA A 146 0.12 -0.05 -0.99
N ALA A 147 -0.82 0.81 -0.55
CA ALA A 147 -2.21 0.76 -0.98
C ALA A 147 -2.47 1.38 -2.35
N LEU A 148 -1.69 2.41 -2.76
CA LEU A 148 -1.98 3.20 -3.97
C LEU A 148 -1.14 2.79 -5.18
N ARG A 149 0.11 2.32 -5.02
CA ARG A 149 1.09 2.18 -6.13
C ARG A 149 0.64 1.28 -7.27
N HIS A 150 -0.26 0.35 -7.03
CA HIS A 150 -0.79 -0.57 -8.05
C HIS A 150 -2.17 -0.15 -8.57
N ARG A 151 -2.64 1.01 -8.16
CA ARG A 151 -3.94 1.58 -8.51
C ARG A 151 -3.85 2.84 -9.36
N LEU A 152 -2.63 3.34 -9.60
CA LEU A 152 -2.38 4.46 -10.48
C LEU A 152 -1.94 3.95 -11.84
N ALA A 153 -2.68 4.31 -12.89
CA ALA A 153 -2.24 4.12 -14.27
C ALA A 153 -1.37 5.31 -14.67
N LEU A 154 -0.11 5.05 -15.00
CA LEU A 154 0.83 6.08 -15.42
C LEU A 154 0.84 6.21 -16.94
N ASN A 155 1.06 7.44 -17.43
CA ASN A 155 1.14 7.72 -18.86
C ASN A 155 2.54 7.43 -19.41
N PHE A 156 2.70 7.62 -20.73
CA PHE A 156 3.96 7.36 -21.42
C PHE A 156 5.10 8.28 -20.95
N ASP A 157 4.79 9.54 -20.60
CA ASP A 157 5.79 10.50 -20.14
C ASP A 157 6.42 10.04 -18.82
N ALA A 158 5.61 9.54 -17.89
CA ALA A 158 6.10 8.94 -16.65
C ALA A 158 7.07 7.78 -16.92
N LEU A 159 6.73 6.90 -17.87
CA LEU A 159 7.60 5.78 -18.23
C LEU A 159 8.91 6.25 -18.86
N SER A 160 8.88 7.26 -19.74
CA SER A 160 10.06 7.77 -20.41
C SER A 160 11.01 8.52 -19.47
N GLU A 161 10.49 9.14 -18.44
CA GLU A 161 11.24 9.88 -17.41
C GLU A 161 11.58 9.01 -16.18
N ASN A 162 11.23 7.72 -16.19
CA ASN A 162 11.42 6.78 -15.07
C ASN A 162 10.73 7.24 -13.77
N ILE A 163 9.60 7.93 -13.89
CA ILE A 163 8.79 8.31 -12.73
C ILE A 163 7.97 7.11 -12.27
N VAL A 164 8.05 6.81 -10.98
CA VAL A 164 7.30 5.70 -10.37
C VAL A 164 6.14 6.23 -9.53
N ALA A 165 5.12 5.42 -9.35
CA ALA A 165 3.92 5.78 -8.58
C ALA A 165 4.25 6.28 -7.17
N ASP A 166 5.25 5.71 -6.50
CA ASP A 166 5.66 6.09 -5.16
C ASP A 166 6.16 7.55 -5.06
N THR A 167 6.82 8.06 -6.11
CA THR A 167 7.24 9.46 -6.19
C THR A 167 6.04 10.40 -6.26
N ILE A 168 5.04 10.03 -7.05
CA ILE A 168 3.81 10.81 -7.22
C ILE A 168 3.00 10.82 -5.91
N ILE A 169 2.88 9.66 -5.27
CA ILE A 169 2.17 9.53 -3.99
C ILE A 169 2.88 10.37 -2.90
N ALA A 170 4.21 10.34 -2.84
CA ALA A 170 4.97 11.14 -1.88
C ALA A 170 4.75 12.66 -2.08
N ALA A 171 4.76 13.14 -3.33
CA ALA A 171 4.47 14.54 -3.62
C ALA A 171 3.05 14.94 -3.20
N LEU A 172 2.07 14.06 -3.39
CA LEU A 172 0.69 14.28 -2.99
C LEU A 172 0.55 14.33 -1.45
N GLN A 173 1.19 13.40 -0.73
CA GLN A 173 1.23 13.39 0.74
C GLN A 173 1.83 14.71 1.27
N GLU A 174 2.97 15.14 0.75
CA GLU A 174 3.64 16.38 1.16
C GLU A 174 2.73 17.61 0.96
N ALA A 175 2.07 17.71 -0.19
CA ALA A 175 1.19 18.83 -0.49
C ALA A 175 -0.05 18.88 0.43
N LEU A 176 -0.65 17.74 0.74
CA LEU A 176 -1.81 17.65 1.61
C LEU A 176 -1.44 17.90 3.08
N ASN A 177 -0.28 17.40 3.55
CA ASN A 177 0.20 17.67 4.90
C ASN A 177 0.49 19.17 5.12
N LEU A 178 1.06 19.87 4.13
CA LEU A 178 1.25 21.31 4.18
C LEU A 178 -0.09 22.07 4.24
N SER A 179 -1.12 21.59 3.57
CA SER A 179 -2.46 22.17 3.60
C SER A 179 -3.14 22.05 4.97
N LEU A 180 -2.92 20.93 5.68
CA LEU A 180 -3.48 20.70 7.02
C LEU A 180 -2.84 21.55 8.11
N ILE A 181 -1.60 22.00 7.95
CA ILE A 181 -0.90 22.87 8.90
C ILE A 181 -1.48 24.32 8.87
N HIS A 182 -2.22 24.66 7.83
CA HIS A 182 -2.78 26.01 7.62
C HIS A 182 -4.28 26.11 7.97
N ILE A 183 -4.88 25.07 8.55
CA ILE A 183 -6.23 25.06 9.13
C ILE A 183 -6.15 25.10 10.66
#